data_dc74d9a28f9f05fde23e744c8ea77200
#
_entry.id   dc74d9a28f9f05fde23e744c8ea77200
#
_cell.length_a   1.000
_cell.length_b   1.000
_cell.length_c   1.000
_cell.angle_alpha   90.00
_cell.angle_beta   90.00
_cell.angle_gamma   90.00
#
_symmetry.space_group_name_H-M   'P 1'
#
loop_
_entity.id
_entity.type
_entity.pdbx_description
1 polymer ?
#
loop_
_entity_poly.entity_id
_entity_poly.type
_entity_poly.pdbx_seq_one_letter_code
_entity_poly.pdbx_strand_id
1 'polypeptide(L)'
;GRVYIRAPFHAERNGFEYPMLIEPKMSFGTGHHQTTHMMIQWLLETSSENSDVLDMGCGTGILGILAGMRGAKSVHGIDVDTWCIDNTLENAERNGVPMSAALGGSEVLEDTYDLILANINLNVLLADLSHYEKALRAGGSIFFSGFYEDDVPTLRTAAEALGLSFDGMKAREQ
;
A
#
# COMPACT_ATOMS: atom_id res chain seq x y z
N GLY A 1 -2.35 -6.11 20.07
CA GLY A 1 -2.19 -6.08 18.60
C GLY A 1 -0.87 -5.45 18.23
N ARG A 2 -0.39 -5.70 17.02
CA ARG A 2 0.90 -5.13 16.58
C ARG A 2 0.75 -3.69 16.08
N VAL A 3 -0.35 -3.38 15.38
CA VAL A 3 -0.63 -2.06 14.81
C VAL A 3 -1.77 -1.39 15.56
N TYR A 4 -1.61 -0.11 15.87
CA TYR A 4 -2.64 0.76 16.42
C TYR A 4 -2.73 2.02 15.57
N ILE A 5 -3.89 2.26 14.96
CA ILE A 5 -4.14 3.41 14.11
C ILE A 5 -5.11 4.34 14.84
N ARG A 6 -4.73 5.61 14.96
CA ARG A 6 -5.56 6.64 15.56
C ARG A 6 -5.55 7.93 14.77
N ALA A 7 -6.64 8.67 14.84
CA ALA A 7 -6.68 10.06 14.41
C ALA A 7 -6.08 10.99 15.48
N PRO A 8 -5.66 12.23 15.14
CA PRO A 8 -5.04 13.16 16.10
C PRO A 8 -5.90 13.47 17.33
N PHE A 9 -7.21 13.42 17.20
CA PHE A 9 -8.17 13.68 18.30
C PHE A 9 -8.49 12.45 19.16
N HIS A 10 -7.96 11.28 18.84
CA HIS A 10 -8.12 10.08 19.66
C HIS A 10 -7.00 9.95 20.67
N ALA A 11 -7.33 9.39 21.85
CA ALA A 11 -6.36 9.15 22.90
C ALA A 11 -5.24 8.21 22.44
N GLU A 12 -4.04 8.49 22.91
CA GLU A 12 -2.89 7.62 22.70
C GLU A 12 -3.02 6.34 23.54
N ARG A 13 -2.59 5.21 22.96
CA ARG A 13 -2.52 3.93 23.68
C ARG A 13 -1.13 3.34 23.51
N ASN A 14 -0.55 2.90 24.62
CA ASN A 14 0.76 2.28 24.67
C ASN A 14 0.69 0.77 24.46
N GLY A 15 1.83 0.13 24.18
CA GLY A 15 1.95 -1.32 24.07
C GLY A 15 1.72 -1.88 22.67
N PHE A 16 1.74 -1.03 21.64
CA PHE A 16 1.72 -1.45 20.23
C PHE A 16 3.10 -1.30 19.61
N GLU A 17 3.45 -2.21 18.71
CA GLU A 17 4.71 -2.22 17.99
C GLU A 17 4.77 -1.07 16.96
N TYR A 18 3.65 -0.83 16.27
CA TYR A 18 3.48 0.22 15.27
C TYR A 18 2.28 1.12 15.63
N PRO A 19 2.47 2.11 16.51
CA PRO A 19 1.45 3.13 16.75
C PRO A 19 1.49 4.15 15.61
N MET A 20 0.40 4.28 14.86
CA MET A 20 0.30 5.16 13.70
C MET A 20 -0.70 6.28 13.94
N LEU A 21 -0.27 7.51 13.66
CA LEU A 21 -1.12 8.70 13.71
C LEU A 21 -1.55 9.08 12.29
N ILE A 22 -2.79 8.74 11.93
CA ILE A 22 -3.32 8.97 10.58
C ILE A 22 -4.50 9.94 10.66
N GLU A 23 -4.38 11.08 10.01
CA GLU A 23 -5.47 12.01 9.83
C GLU A 23 -6.16 11.73 8.49
N PRO A 24 -7.39 11.19 8.51
CA PRO A 24 -8.10 10.82 7.30
C PRO A 24 -8.85 12.03 6.73
N LYS A 25 -8.21 12.99 6.14
CA LYS A 25 -8.87 14.16 5.54
C LYS A 25 -9.99 13.71 4.58
N MET A 26 -9.94 14.03 3.31
CA MET A 26 -10.86 13.49 2.30
C MET A 26 -10.30 12.25 1.58
N SER A 27 -9.17 11.73 2.04
CA SER A 27 -8.45 10.62 1.43
C SER A 27 -8.97 9.27 1.93
N PHE A 28 -8.93 8.25 1.06
CA PHE A 28 -9.18 6.85 1.43
C PHE A 28 -8.02 6.29 2.27
N GLY A 29 -8.28 5.25 3.06
CA GLY A 29 -7.21 4.57 3.83
C GLY A 29 -7.18 4.94 5.31
N THR A 30 -8.36 4.99 5.96
CA THR A 30 -8.47 5.26 7.41
C THR A 30 -8.02 4.09 8.29
N GLY A 31 -7.66 2.94 7.70
CA GLY A 31 -7.36 1.70 8.42
C GLY A 31 -8.59 0.89 8.85
N HIS A 32 -9.79 1.45 8.72
CA HIS A 32 -11.04 0.75 9.10
C HIS A 32 -11.60 -0.11 7.97
N HIS A 33 -11.16 0.09 6.73
CA HIS A 33 -11.61 -0.69 5.59
C HIS A 33 -10.99 -2.08 5.63
N GLN A 34 -11.78 -3.12 5.30
CA GLN A 34 -11.33 -4.52 5.35
C GLN A 34 -10.10 -4.78 4.48
N THR A 35 -10.06 -4.19 3.27
CA THR A 35 -8.94 -4.32 2.33
C THR A 35 -7.64 -3.74 2.90
N THR A 36 -7.69 -2.55 3.52
CA THR A 36 -6.54 -1.95 4.21
C THR A 36 -6.05 -2.85 5.36
N HIS A 37 -6.98 -3.45 6.12
CA HIS A 37 -6.62 -4.36 7.20
C HIS A 37 -5.89 -5.61 6.69
N MET A 38 -6.35 -6.22 5.59
CA MET A 38 -5.69 -7.37 4.97
C MET A 38 -4.29 -7.02 4.45
N MET A 39 -4.12 -5.85 3.82
CA MET A 39 -2.81 -5.35 3.39
C MET A 39 -1.86 -5.16 4.56
N ILE A 40 -2.34 -4.60 5.68
CA ILE A 40 -1.55 -4.48 6.92
C ILE A 40 -1.12 -5.85 7.43
N GLN A 41 -2.00 -6.85 7.42
CA GLN A 41 -1.64 -8.22 7.81
C GLN A 41 -0.53 -8.80 6.93
N TRP A 42 -0.63 -8.64 5.60
CA TRP A 42 0.43 -9.07 4.68
C TRP A 42 1.75 -8.35 4.96
N LEU A 43 1.70 -7.04 5.15
CA LEU A 43 2.89 -6.26 5.51
C LEU A 43 3.52 -6.75 6.83
N LEU A 44 2.72 -7.13 7.82
CA LEU A 44 3.24 -7.64 9.10
C LEU A 44 3.92 -9.01 8.99
N GLU A 45 3.56 -9.81 8.01
CA GLU A 45 4.10 -11.15 7.75
C GLU A 45 5.29 -11.13 6.78
N THR A 46 5.38 -10.11 5.93
CA THR A 46 6.43 -9.96 4.92
C THR A 46 7.47 -8.94 5.40
N SER A 47 8.75 -9.20 5.15
CA SER A 47 9.78 -8.21 5.44
C SER A 47 9.75 -7.08 4.41
N SER A 48 9.75 -5.85 4.87
CA SER A 48 10.01 -4.65 4.06
C SER A 48 11.39 -4.05 4.35
N GLU A 49 12.20 -4.70 5.19
CA GLU A 49 13.51 -4.23 5.59
C GLU A 49 14.45 -4.07 4.38
N ASN A 50 15.08 -2.92 4.27
CA ASN A 50 15.97 -2.53 3.17
C ASN A 50 15.33 -2.55 1.76
N SER A 51 14.00 -2.62 1.65
CA SER A 51 13.27 -2.64 0.38
C SER A 51 12.93 -1.24 -0.10
N ASP A 52 12.97 -1.03 -1.41
CA ASP A 52 12.35 0.11 -2.06
C ASP A 52 10.86 -0.22 -2.29
N VAL A 53 9.95 0.57 -1.71
CA VAL A 53 8.51 0.28 -1.64
C VAL A 53 7.71 1.33 -2.39
N LEU A 54 6.78 0.88 -3.23
CA LEU A 54 5.75 1.69 -3.88
C LEU A 54 4.41 1.50 -3.16
N ASP A 55 3.75 2.60 -2.81
CA ASP A 55 2.35 2.64 -2.36
C ASP A 55 1.50 3.30 -3.45
N MET A 56 0.87 2.47 -4.29
CA MET A 56 0.09 2.89 -5.46
C MET A 56 -1.38 3.11 -5.09
N GLY A 57 -1.90 4.31 -5.37
CA GLY A 57 -3.16 4.78 -4.80
C GLY A 57 -3.01 5.02 -3.30
N CYS A 58 -2.00 5.80 -2.91
CA CYS A 58 -1.53 5.87 -1.52
C CYS A 58 -2.54 6.47 -0.53
N GLY A 59 -3.47 7.31 -0.98
CA GLY A 59 -4.54 7.88 -0.17
C GLY A 59 -4.05 8.62 1.08
N THR A 60 -4.18 8.01 2.25
CA THR A 60 -3.63 8.55 3.52
C THR A 60 -2.16 8.22 3.73
N GLY A 61 -1.56 7.39 2.88
CA GLY A 61 -0.19 6.89 3.02
C GLY A 61 -0.03 5.74 4.03
N ILE A 62 -1.11 5.22 4.59
CA ILE A 62 -1.06 4.28 5.72
C ILE A 62 -0.21 3.04 5.46
N LEU A 63 -0.28 2.47 4.24
CA LEU A 63 0.48 1.27 3.89
C LEU A 63 1.96 1.58 3.71
N GLY A 64 2.29 2.64 2.98
CA GLY A 64 3.66 3.11 2.82
C GLY A 64 4.29 3.50 4.14
N ILE A 65 3.57 4.20 5.02
CA ILE A 65 4.04 4.57 6.37
C ILE A 65 4.35 3.31 7.18
N LEU A 66 3.47 2.30 7.15
CA LEU A 66 3.75 1.04 7.85
C LEU A 66 4.99 0.34 7.29
N ALA A 67 5.17 0.31 5.97
CA ALA A 67 6.38 -0.25 5.35
C ALA A 67 7.63 0.49 5.78
N GLY A 68 7.59 1.82 5.85
CA GLY A 68 8.69 2.65 6.35
C GLY A 68 9.02 2.39 7.82
N MET A 69 8.01 2.30 8.71
CA MET A 69 8.19 1.92 10.11
C MET A 69 8.81 0.53 10.28
N ARG A 70 8.64 -0.35 9.29
CA ARG A 70 9.20 -1.70 9.25
C ARG A 70 10.55 -1.78 8.55
N GLY A 71 11.21 -0.65 8.35
CA GLY A 71 12.60 -0.59 7.87
C GLY A 71 12.76 -0.57 6.36
N ALA A 72 11.74 -0.18 5.60
CA ALA A 72 11.90 0.09 4.18
C ALA A 72 13.02 1.11 3.95
N LYS A 73 13.84 0.89 2.95
CA LYS A 73 14.95 1.79 2.56
C LYS A 73 14.41 3.07 1.96
N SER A 74 13.40 2.98 1.12
CA SER A 74 12.66 4.09 0.56
C SER A 74 11.18 3.76 0.43
N VAL A 75 10.33 4.78 0.53
CA VAL A 75 8.89 4.65 0.30
C VAL A 75 8.45 5.75 -0.64
N HIS A 76 7.80 5.36 -1.73
CA HIS A 76 7.25 6.28 -2.71
C HIS A 76 5.74 6.06 -2.84
N GLY A 77 4.94 7.12 -2.66
CA GLY A 77 3.50 7.11 -2.85
C GLY A 77 3.12 7.71 -4.21
N ILE A 78 2.12 7.15 -4.87
CA ILE A 78 1.52 7.71 -6.07
C ILE A 78 0.01 7.74 -5.89
N ASP A 79 -0.64 8.84 -6.24
CA ASP A 79 -2.09 8.96 -6.25
C ASP A 79 -2.53 9.95 -7.34
N VAL A 80 -3.70 9.74 -7.89
CA VAL A 80 -4.29 10.63 -8.93
C VAL A 80 -4.89 11.89 -8.34
N ASP A 81 -5.10 11.93 -7.03
CA ASP A 81 -5.72 13.03 -6.31
C ASP A 81 -4.69 13.88 -5.55
N THR A 82 -4.62 15.17 -5.85
CA THR A 82 -3.67 16.10 -5.23
C THR A 82 -3.78 16.12 -3.69
N TRP A 83 -5.00 16.08 -3.14
CA TRP A 83 -5.19 16.06 -1.69
C TRP A 83 -4.70 14.76 -1.03
N CYS A 84 -4.64 13.65 -1.77
CA CYS A 84 -4.05 12.41 -1.29
C CYS A 84 -2.52 12.56 -1.15
N ILE A 85 -1.87 13.22 -2.08
CA ILE A 85 -0.43 13.49 -2.02
C ILE A 85 -0.10 14.32 -0.77
N ASP A 86 -0.79 15.45 -0.58
CA ASP A 86 -0.59 16.30 0.60
C ASP A 86 -0.86 15.54 1.90
N ASN A 87 -1.96 14.77 1.94
CA ASN A 87 -2.33 14.01 3.13
C ASN A 87 -1.35 12.88 3.45
N THR A 88 -0.86 12.16 2.43
CA THR A 88 0.19 11.15 2.56
C THR A 88 1.46 11.76 3.18
N LEU A 89 1.97 12.87 2.64
CA LEU A 89 3.19 13.51 3.12
C LEU A 89 3.04 14.03 4.56
N GLU A 90 1.91 14.67 4.88
CA GLU A 90 1.64 15.11 6.25
C GLU A 90 1.56 13.94 7.25
N ASN A 91 0.89 12.85 6.89
CA ASN A 91 0.81 11.67 7.74
C ASN A 91 2.17 10.99 7.89
N ALA A 92 2.98 10.93 6.83
CA ALA A 92 4.35 10.41 6.88
C ALA A 92 5.22 11.22 7.85
N GLU A 93 5.18 12.55 7.75
CA GLU A 93 5.89 13.45 8.67
C GLU A 93 5.46 13.25 10.14
N ARG A 94 4.13 13.17 10.40
CA ARG A 94 3.60 12.91 11.76
C ARG A 94 4.08 11.60 12.37
N ASN A 95 4.37 10.62 11.53
CA ASN A 95 4.87 9.30 11.96
C ASN A 95 6.40 9.18 11.89
N GLY A 96 7.10 10.24 11.50
CA GLY A 96 8.56 10.24 11.38
C GLY A 96 9.10 9.30 10.30
N VAL A 97 8.30 9.01 9.26
CA VAL A 97 8.67 8.15 8.14
C VAL A 97 9.05 9.01 6.93
N PRO A 98 10.30 8.95 6.46
CA PRO A 98 10.68 9.60 5.21
C PRO A 98 9.92 8.95 4.05
N MET A 99 9.12 9.74 3.35
CA MET A 99 8.33 9.28 2.21
C MET A 99 8.28 10.36 1.15
N SER A 100 8.39 9.97 -0.12
CA SER A 100 8.12 10.83 -1.25
C SER A 100 6.76 10.51 -1.85
N ALA A 101 6.13 11.46 -2.53
CA ALA A 101 4.88 11.21 -3.21
C ALA A 101 4.78 12.01 -4.52
N ALA A 102 4.12 11.43 -5.53
CA ALA A 102 3.91 12.03 -6.83
C ALA A 102 2.45 11.94 -7.27
N LEU A 103 1.96 12.99 -7.92
CA LEU A 103 0.64 13.04 -8.52
C LEU A 103 0.66 12.34 -9.89
N GLY A 104 -0.22 11.36 -10.08
CA GLY A 104 -0.37 10.62 -11.34
C GLY A 104 -0.91 9.22 -11.16
N GLY A 105 -0.96 8.47 -12.24
CA GLY A 105 -1.27 7.04 -12.26
C GLY A 105 -0.02 6.21 -12.56
N SER A 106 -0.21 5.02 -13.15
CA SER A 106 0.91 4.13 -13.50
C SER A 106 1.85 4.70 -14.57
N GLU A 107 1.41 5.73 -15.30
CA GLU A 107 2.19 6.40 -16.34
C GLU A 107 3.38 7.21 -15.80
N VAL A 108 3.39 7.54 -14.50
CA VAL A 108 4.50 8.27 -13.86
C VAL A 108 5.51 7.34 -13.19
N LEU A 109 5.37 6.01 -13.36
CA LEU A 109 6.31 5.03 -12.82
C LEU A 109 7.61 5.01 -13.64
N GLU A 110 8.68 5.57 -13.09
CA GLU A 110 10.01 5.61 -13.70
C GLU A 110 11.01 4.69 -12.98
N ASP A 111 10.78 4.41 -11.70
CA ASP A 111 11.66 3.61 -10.85
C ASP A 111 11.24 2.14 -10.78
N THR A 112 12.09 1.33 -10.14
CA THR A 112 11.81 -0.08 -9.84
C THR A 112 11.80 -0.33 -8.35
N TYR A 113 10.95 -1.29 -7.91
CA TYR A 113 10.64 -1.54 -6.50
C TYR A 113 10.79 -3.01 -6.15
N ASP A 114 11.12 -3.28 -4.90
CA ASP A 114 11.16 -4.63 -4.32
C ASP A 114 9.77 -5.05 -3.84
N LEU A 115 8.94 -4.08 -3.45
CA LEU A 115 7.56 -4.30 -2.99
C LEU A 115 6.64 -3.22 -3.56
N ILE A 116 5.55 -3.65 -4.19
CA ILE A 116 4.47 -2.79 -4.68
C ILE A 116 3.20 -3.10 -3.89
N LEU A 117 2.60 -2.07 -3.32
CA LEU A 117 1.33 -2.12 -2.59
C LEU A 117 0.28 -1.42 -3.44
N ALA A 118 -0.79 -2.11 -3.85
CA ALA A 118 -1.84 -1.54 -4.68
C ALA A 118 -3.22 -1.94 -4.11
N ASN A 119 -3.80 -1.05 -3.30
CA ASN A 119 -5.14 -1.23 -2.71
C ASN A 119 -6.16 -0.36 -3.45
N ILE A 120 -6.44 -0.72 -4.69
CA ILE A 120 -7.29 0.02 -5.63
C ILE A 120 -8.25 -0.92 -6.36
N ASN A 121 -9.24 -0.38 -7.07
CA ASN A 121 -10.25 -1.23 -7.73
C ASN A 121 -9.68 -2.09 -8.86
N LEU A 122 -10.33 -3.24 -9.11
CA LEU A 122 -9.91 -4.24 -10.09
C LEU A 122 -9.65 -3.68 -11.49
N ASN A 123 -10.52 -2.80 -11.99
CA ASN A 123 -10.41 -2.29 -13.36
C ASN A 123 -9.12 -1.51 -13.57
N VAL A 124 -8.73 -0.70 -12.58
CA VAL A 124 -7.46 0.03 -12.60
C VAL A 124 -6.29 -0.93 -12.47
N LEU A 125 -6.36 -1.93 -11.56
CA LEU A 125 -5.32 -2.95 -11.42
C LEU A 125 -5.05 -3.68 -12.73
N LEU A 126 -6.11 -4.09 -13.43
CA LEU A 126 -5.99 -4.80 -14.72
C LEU A 126 -5.42 -3.90 -15.83
N ALA A 127 -5.83 -2.63 -15.87
CA ALA A 127 -5.33 -1.68 -16.86
C ALA A 127 -3.83 -1.38 -16.66
N ASP A 128 -3.38 -1.29 -15.42
CA ASP A 128 -2.05 -0.85 -15.05
C ASP A 128 -1.06 -2.01 -14.82
N LEU A 129 -1.52 -3.26 -14.88
CA LEU A 129 -0.77 -4.44 -14.46
C LEU A 129 0.58 -4.58 -15.18
N SER A 130 0.65 -4.22 -16.46
CA SER A 130 1.90 -4.25 -17.23
C SER A 130 2.92 -3.19 -16.77
N HIS A 131 2.46 -2.08 -16.19
CA HIS A 131 3.34 -1.07 -15.61
C HIS A 131 3.92 -1.58 -14.28
N TYR A 132 3.09 -2.23 -13.46
CA TYR A 132 3.56 -2.83 -12.20
C TYR A 132 4.56 -3.96 -12.43
N GLU A 133 4.32 -4.83 -13.41
CA GLU A 133 5.27 -5.89 -13.78
C GLU A 133 6.64 -5.31 -14.16
N LYS A 134 6.67 -4.25 -14.99
CA LYS A 134 7.91 -3.59 -15.41
C LYS A 134 8.61 -2.86 -14.26
N ALA A 135 7.84 -2.30 -13.32
CA ALA A 135 8.36 -1.62 -12.15
C ALA A 135 8.79 -2.58 -11.03
N LEU A 136 8.46 -3.88 -11.13
CA LEU A 136 8.83 -4.87 -10.13
C LEU A 136 10.22 -5.43 -10.41
N ARG A 137 11.09 -5.39 -9.41
CA ARG A 137 12.40 -6.05 -9.48
C ARG A 137 12.26 -7.57 -9.47
N ALA A 138 13.23 -8.26 -10.06
CA ALA A 138 13.32 -9.72 -9.99
C ALA A 138 13.35 -10.19 -8.53
N GLY A 139 12.44 -11.09 -8.16
CA GLY A 139 12.27 -11.57 -6.78
C GLY A 139 11.45 -10.64 -5.88
N GLY A 140 10.97 -9.51 -6.40
CA GLY A 140 10.05 -8.61 -5.71
C GLY A 140 8.62 -9.17 -5.61
N SER A 141 7.78 -8.49 -4.83
CA SER A 141 6.39 -8.88 -4.60
C SER A 141 5.43 -7.74 -4.85
N ILE A 142 4.21 -8.08 -5.32
CA ILE A 142 3.10 -7.13 -5.43
C ILE A 142 1.95 -7.62 -4.55
N PHE A 143 1.42 -6.73 -3.72
CA PHE A 143 0.20 -6.98 -2.95
C PHE A 143 -0.95 -6.21 -3.56
N PHE A 144 -1.93 -6.95 -4.09
CA PHE A 144 -3.15 -6.40 -4.65
C PHE A 144 -4.31 -6.51 -3.67
N SER A 145 -5.12 -5.48 -3.56
CA SER A 145 -6.38 -5.46 -2.80
C SER A 145 -7.33 -4.41 -3.35
N GLY A 146 -8.54 -4.30 -2.80
CA GLY A 146 -9.54 -3.34 -3.27
C GLY A 146 -10.56 -3.94 -4.23
N PHE A 147 -10.68 -5.27 -4.28
CA PHE A 147 -11.60 -6.03 -5.12
C PHE A 147 -12.20 -7.21 -4.34
N TYR A 148 -13.16 -7.91 -4.92
CA TYR A 148 -13.85 -9.06 -4.30
C TYR A 148 -13.10 -10.37 -4.56
N GLU A 149 -13.38 -11.39 -3.75
CA GLU A 149 -12.78 -12.72 -3.88
C GLU A 149 -13.08 -13.35 -5.26
N ASP A 150 -14.28 -13.13 -5.79
CA ASP A 150 -14.69 -13.62 -7.12
C ASP A 150 -13.86 -13.01 -8.27
N ASP A 151 -13.17 -11.90 -8.03
CA ASP A 151 -12.31 -11.23 -9.01
C ASP A 151 -10.89 -11.82 -9.07
N VAL A 152 -10.48 -12.58 -8.05
CA VAL A 152 -9.13 -13.17 -7.94
C VAL A 152 -8.74 -13.99 -9.17
N PRO A 153 -9.58 -14.87 -9.72
CA PRO A 153 -9.21 -15.65 -10.91
C PRO A 153 -8.89 -14.77 -12.12
N THR A 154 -9.63 -13.66 -12.29
CA THR A 154 -9.42 -12.71 -13.40
C THR A 154 -8.07 -12.01 -13.27
N LEU A 155 -7.78 -11.43 -12.10
CA LEU A 155 -6.51 -10.73 -11.86
C LEU A 155 -5.33 -11.70 -11.94
N ARG A 156 -5.46 -12.89 -11.35
CA ARG A 156 -4.44 -13.93 -11.40
C ARG A 156 -4.11 -14.34 -12.83
N THR A 157 -5.10 -14.64 -13.65
CA THR A 157 -4.88 -15.00 -15.06
C THR A 157 -4.13 -13.91 -15.83
N ALA A 158 -4.51 -12.65 -15.61
CA ALA A 158 -3.84 -11.52 -16.24
C ALA A 158 -2.38 -11.36 -15.77
N ALA A 159 -2.14 -11.53 -14.47
CA ALA A 159 -0.80 -11.43 -13.87
C ALA A 159 0.13 -12.58 -14.34
N GLU A 160 -0.37 -13.81 -14.35
CA GLU A 160 0.38 -14.98 -14.82
C GLU A 160 0.73 -14.86 -16.32
N ALA A 161 -0.11 -14.23 -17.14
CA ALA A 161 0.17 -13.95 -18.55
C ALA A 161 1.35 -12.98 -18.75
N LEU A 162 1.67 -12.16 -17.75
CA LEU A 162 2.83 -11.27 -17.71
C LEU A 162 4.06 -11.89 -17.02
N GLY A 163 3.99 -13.16 -16.61
CA GLY A 163 5.09 -13.87 -15.96
C GLY A 163 5.16 -13.68 -14.42
N LEU A 164 4.16 -13.07 -13.81
CA LEU A 164 4.05 -13.02 -12.36
C LEU A 164 3.54 -14.36 -11.82
N SER A 165 3.99 -14.77 -10.64
CA SER A 165 3.51 -15.98 -9.95
C SER A 165 2.53 -15.62 -8.85
N PHE A 166 1.53 -16.46 -8.63
CA PHE A 166 0.56 -16.31 -7.55
C PHE A 166 1.07 -17.02 -6.28
N ASP A 167 1.35 -16.25 -5.23
CA ASP A 167 1.90 -16.79 -3.98
C ASP A 167 0.85 -17.06 -2.89
N GLY A 168 -0.35 -16.47 -3.03
CA GLY A 168 -1.42 -16.71 -2.07
C GLY A 168 -2.42 -15.57 -1.96
N MET A 169 -3.45 -15.79 -1.15
CA MET A 169 -4.50 -14.80 -0.89
C MET A 169 -4.92 -14.80 0.58
N LYS A 170 -5.44 -13.66 1.03
CA LYS A 170 -6.20 -13.53 2.26
C LYS A 170 -7.60 -13.04 1.91
N ALA A 171 -8.61 -13.66 2.50
CA ALA A 171 -9.99 -13.22 2.41
C ALA A 171 -10.52 -12.94 3.82
N ARG A 172 -11.48 -12.05 3.93
CA ARG A 172 -12.18 -11.77 5.19
C ARG A 172 -13.67 -11.85 4.92
N GLU A 173 -14.35 -12.71 5.67
CA GLU A 173 -15.82 -12.80 5.66
C GLU A 173 -16.44 -11.43 6.00
N GLN A 174 -17.51 -11.09 5.28
CA GLN A 174 -18.26 -9.84 5.45
C GLN A 174 -19.07 -9.85 6.74
#